data_6a45dc6dee5abf611fbb267d5ee36f88
#
_entry.id   6a45dc6dee5abf611fbb267d5ee36f88
#
_cell.length_a   1.000
_cell.length_b   1.000
_cell.length_c   1.000
_cell.angle_alpha   90.00
_cell.angle_beta   90.00
_cell.angle_gamma   90.00
#
_symmetry.space_group_name_H-M   'P 1'
#
loop_
_entity.id
_entity.type
_entity.pdbx_description
1 polymer ?
#
loop_
_entity_poly.entity_id
_entity_poly.type
_entity_poly.pdbx_seq_one_letter_code
_entity_poly.pdbx_strand_id
1 'polypeptide(L)'
;MRIHHRDTEGTEMEMNKVTEQIIGASIEVHKALGPGLLESAYEECLCRELALRNIRFERQRTLPVEYKGVKLDCGYRLDLLVENAVVVEIKSVTTIEPIHEAQLLTYLKLGGWKLGLLINFNVTVLKDGIRRRIL
;
A
#
# COMPACT_ATOMS: atom_id res chain seq x y z
N MET A 1 -30.88 -7.06 -0.61
CA MET A 1 -30.68 -5.84 0.24
C MET A 1 -29.78 -6.13 1.42
N ARG A 2 -30.19 -7.03 2.31
CA ARG A 2 -29.39 -7.40 3.48
C ARG A 2 -28.04 -8.01 3.12
N ILE A 3 -28.02 -8.88 2.12
CA ILE A 3 -26.80 -9.55 1.66
C ILE A 3 -25.78 -8.52 1.20
N HIS A 4 -26.25 -7.54 0.42
CA HIS A 4 -25.40 -6.48 -0.09
C HIS A 4 -24.77 -5.67 1.06
N HIS A 5 -25.54 -5.31 2.06
CA HIS A 5 -25.06 -4.56 3.23
C HIS A 5 -24.04 -5.38 4.04
N ARG A 6 -24.32 -6.68 4.25
CA ARG A 6 -23.38 -7.59 4.93
C ARG A 6 -22.07 -7.74 4.18
N ASP A 7 -22.15 -7.84 2.86
CA ASP A 7 -20.96 -7.99 2.02
C ASP A 7 -20.08 -6.74 2.13
N THR A 8 -20.68 -5.55 2.19
CA THR A 8 -19.96 -4.30 2.37
C THR A 8 -19.25 -4.25 3.73
N GLU A 9 -19.95 -4.63 4.79
CA GLU A 9 -19.35 -4.67 6.14
C GLU A 9 -18.25 -5.72 6.23
N GLY A 10 -18.45 -6.91 5.66
CA GLY A 10 -17.45 -7.95 5.60
C GLY A 10 -16.21 -7.51 4.85
N THR A 11 -16.38 -6.82 3.72
CA THR A 11 -15.29 -6.30 2.92
C THR A 11 -14.45 -5.28 3.69
N GLU A 12 -15.09 -4.37 4.42
CA GLU A 12 -14.39 -3.39 5.25
C GLU A 12 -13.60 -4.07 6.37
N MET A 13 -14.20 -5.06 7.03
CA MET A 13 -13.51 -5.84 8.08
C MET A 13 -12.31 -6.59 7.50
N GLU A 14 -12.46 -7.20 6.33
CA GLU A 14 -11.37 -7.89 5.66
C GLU A 14 -10.23 -6.94 5.31
N MET A 15 -10.54 -5.77 4.76
CA MET A 15 -9.55 -4.75 4.44
C MET A 15 -8.83 -4.26 5.69
N ASN A 16 -9.54 -4.10 6.81
CA ASN A 16 -8.93 -3.70 8.07
C ASN A 16 -7.96 -4.77 8.59
N LYS A 17 -8.31 -6.04 8.47
CA LYS A 17 -7.41 -7.14 8.83
C LYS A 17 -6.16 -7.15 7.96
N VAL A 18 -6.33 -6.97 6.66
CA VAL A 18 -5.22 -6.90 5.72
C VAL A 18 -4.30 -5.73 6.09
N THR A 19 -4.88 -4.57 6.37
CA THR A 19 -4.13 -3.39 6.79
C THR A 19 -3.31 -3.65 8.05
N GLU A 20 -3.91 -4.26 9.06
CA GLU A 20 -3.22 -4.62 10.31
C GLU A 20 -2.05 -5.56 10.05
N GLN A 21 -2.23 -6.53 9.17
CA GLN A 21 -1.18 -7.48 8.80
C GLN A 21 -0.03 -6.80 8.07
N ILE A 22 -0.34 -5.88 7.16
CA ILE A 22 0.67 -5.11 6.44
C ILE A 22 1.47 -4.25 7.41
N ILE A 23 0.79 -3.56 8.31
CA ILE A 23 1.44 -2.71 9.31
C ILE A 23 2.31 -3.55 10.23
N GLY A 24 1.80 -4.70 10.70
CA GLY A 24 2.57 -5.63 11.54
C GLY A 24 3.83 -6.12 10.84
N ALA A 25 3.71 -6.51 9.57
CA ALA A 25 4.86 -6.93 8.77
C ALA A 25 5.87 -5.80 8.60
N SER A 26 5.38 -4.58 8.34
CA SER A 26 6.22 -3.40 8.16
C SER A 26 6.96 -3.03 9.45
N ILE A 27 6.30 -3.14 10.59
CA ILE A 27 6.94 -2.92 11.90
C ILE A 27 8.07 -3.92 12.11
N GLU A 28 7.86 -5.19 11.78
CA GLU A 28 8.90 -6.22 11.90
C GLU A 28 10.11 -5.88 11.05
N VAL A 29 9.90 -5.48 9.80
CA VAL A 29 10.96 -5.05 8.90
C VAL A 29 11.70 -3.85 9.48
N HIS A 30 10.98 -2.86 9.96
CA HIS A 30 11.57 -1.64 10.51
C HIS A 30 12.38 -1.91 11.78
N LYS A 31 11.91 -2.81 12.63
CA LYS A 31 12.68 -3.23 13.83
C LYS A 31 14.00 -3.88 13.45
N ALA A 32 14.00 -4.66 12.40
CA ALA A 32 15.22 -5.35 11.95
C ALA A 32 16.20 -4.41 11.28
N LEU A 33 15.73 -3.49 10.46
CA LEU A 33 16.58 -2.66 9.58
C LEU A 33 16.79 -1.24 10.07
N GLY A 34 15.84 -0.65 10.79
CA GLY A 34 15.86 0.76 11.16
C GLY A 34 15.66 1.69 9.97
N PRO A 35 15.78 3.01 10.19
CA PRO A 35 15.70 4.00 9.11
C PRO A 35 16.99 4.07 8.30
N GLY A 36 16.96 4.81 7.18
CA GLY A 36 18.16 5.21 6.45
C GLY A 36 18.53 4.34 5.25
N LEU A 37 17.72 3.34 4.91
CA LEU A 37 17.97 2.50 3.74
C LEU A 37 17.19 2.99 2.51
N LEU A 38 17.52 2.43 1.36
CA LEU A 38 16.80 2.69 0.12
C LEU A 38 15.40 2.08 0.14
N GLU A 39 14.48 2.69 -0.60
CA GLU A 39 13.11 2.17 -0.75
C GLU A 39 13.10 0.72 -1.23
N SER A 40 13.97 0.39 -2.18
CA SER A 40 14.08 -0.96 -2.72
C SER A 40 14.42 -2.01 -1.66
N ALA A 41 15.24 -1.66 -0.69
CA ALA A 41 15.61 -2.57 0.39
C ALA A 41 14.40 -2.88 1.28
N TYR A 42 13.65 -1.85 1.63
CA TYR A 42 12.42 -2.02 2.44
C TYR A 42 11.37 -2.82 1.68
N GLU A 43 11.22 -2.57 0.38
CA GLU A 43 10.26 -3.29 -0.45
C GLU A 43 10.61 -4.78 -0.49
N GLU A 44 11.87 -5.13 -0.74
CA GLU A 44 12.33 -6.53 -0.73
C GLU A 44 12.00 -7.21 0.60
N CYS A 45 12.36 -6.57 1.70
CA CYS A 45 12.18 -7.16 3.02
C CYS A 45 10.71 -7.24 3.40
N LEU A 46 9.89 -6.26 3.02
CA LEU A 46 8.47 -6.33 3.27
C LEU A 46 7.82 -7.45 2.48
N CYS A 47 8.20 -7.63 1.22
CA CYS A 47 7.70 -8.75 0.41
C CYS A 47 8.07 -10.09 1.04
N ARG A 48 9.29 -10.22 1.55
CA ARG A 48 9.71 -11.44 2.26
C ARG A 48 8.87 -11.67 3.50
N GLU A 49 8.61 -10.64 4.29
CA GLU A 49 7.83 -10.76 5.52
C GLU A 49 6.37 -11.14 5.21
N LEU A 50 5.78 -10.51 4.19
CA LEU A 50 4.42 -10.84 3.75
C LEU A 50 4.33 -12.30 3.30
N ALA A 51 5.31 -12.78 2.55
CA ALA A 51 5.36 -14.17 2.11
C ALA A 51 5.46 -15.13 3.30
N LEU A 52 6.27 -14.83 4.29
CA LEU A 52 6.38 -15.63 5.51
C LEU A 52 5.07 -15.70 6.28
N ARG A 53 4.24 -14.67 6.17
CA ARG A 53 2.92 -14.61 6.82
C ARG A 53 1.80 -15.17 5.95
N ASN A 54 2.13 -15.73 4.78
CA ASN A 54 1.17 -16.26 3.81
C ASN A 54 0.16 -15.19 3.34
N ILE A 55 0.62 -13.96 3.22
CA ILE A 55 -0.18 -12.84 2.70
C ILE A 55 0.15 -12.69 1.22
N ARG A 56 -0.85 -12.76 0.36
CA ARG A 56 -0.66 -12.64 -1.09
C ARG A 56 -0.45 -11.19 -1.48
N PHE A 57 0.42 -10.96 -2.45
CA PHE A 57 0.68 -9.62 -2.97
C PHE A 57 1.18 -9.69 -4.42
N GLU A 58 0.98 -8.59 -5.13
CA GLU A 58 1.61 -8.35 -6.41
C GLU A 58 2.60 -7.20 -6.23
N ARG A 59 3.81 -7.39 -6.73
CA ARG A 59 4.88 -6.39 -6.64
C ARG A 59 5.05 -5.67 -7.97
N GLN A 60 5.22 -4.34 -7.92
CA GLN A 60 5.45 -3.51 -9.10
C GLN A 60 4.38 -3.72 -10.17
N ARG A 61 3.13 -3.70 -9.73
CA ARG A 61 2.00 -3.90 -10.64
C ARG A 61 1.80 -2.70 -11.54
N THR A 62 1.69 -2.94 -12.85
CA THR A 62 1.42 -1.91 -13.84
C THR A 62 0.08 -1.23 -13.56
N LEU A 63 0.09 0.10 -13.61
CA LEU A 63 -1.09 0.93 -13.42
C LEU A 63 -1.32 1.76 -14.68
N PRO A 64 -2.23 1.35 -15.57
CA PRO A 64 -2.53 2.14 -16.77
C PRO A 64 -3.32 3.39 -16.43
N VAL A 65 -3.13 4.43 -17.25
CA VAL A 65 -3.92 5.67 -17.18
C VAL A 65 -5.01 5.59 -18.22
N GLU A 66 -6.25 5.70 -17.83
CA GLU A 66 -7.36 5.78 -18.77
C GLU A 66 -7.64 7.23 -19.10
N TYR A 67 -7.57 7.57 -20.38
CA TYR A 67 -7.84 8.92 -20.85
C TYR A 67 -8.73 8.86 -22.08
N LYS A 68 -9.88 9.50 -21.97
CA LYS A 68 -10.89 9.57 -23.06
C LYS A 68 -11.20 8.19 -23.65
N GLY A 69 -11.44 7.21 -22.76
CA GLY A 69 -11.83 5.86 -23.14
C GLY A 69 -10.70 4.94 -23.57
N VAL A 70 -9.45 5.39 -23.52
CA VAL A 70 -8.29 4.59 -23.91
C VAL A 70 -7.38 4.38 -22.71
N LYS A 71 -6.99 3.12 -22.49
CA LYS A 71 -6.01 2.78 -21.46
C LYS A 71 -4.60 2.89 -22.01
N LEU A 72 -3.78 3.71 -21.38
CA LEU A 72 -2.43 4.01 -21.82
C LEU A 72 -1.44 3.53 -20.76
N ASP A 73 -0.38 2.82 -21.21
CA ASP A 73 0.73 2.49 -20.33
C ASP A 73 1.69 3.67 -20.30
N CYS A 74 1.63 4.41 -19.18
CA CYS A 74 2.49 5.58 -18.98
C CYS A 74 3.65 5.27 -18.03
N GLY A 75 3.91 4.00 -17.76
CA GLY A 75 5.02 3.57 -16.93
C GLY A 75 4.77 3.62 -15.43
N TYR A 76 3.54 3.90 -15.00
CA TYR A 76 3.22 3.89 -13.56
C TYR A 76 3.12 2.47 -13.04
N ARG A 77 3.58 2.27 -11.82
CA ARG A 77 3.55 1.00 -11.11
C ARG A 77 3.18 1.22 -9.67
N LEU A 78 2.37 0.32 -9.14
CA LEU A 78 2.15 0.24 -7.69
C LEU A 78 3.32 -0.52 -7.09
N ASP A 79 3.85 -0.06 -5.95
CA ASP A 79 4.89 -0.84 -5.27
C ASP A 79 4.34 -2.22 -4.87
N LEU A 80 3.23 -2.24 -4.15
CA LEU A 80 2.55 -3.49 -3.79
C LEU A 80 1.03 -3.32 -3.91
N LEU A 81 0.39 -4.41 -4.32
CA LEU A 81 -1.06 -4.58 -4.16
C LEU A 81 -1.25 -5.83 -3.31
N VAL A 82 -1.75 -5.66 -2.09
CA VAL A 82 -1.84 -6.73 -1.10
C VAL A 82 -3.26 -7.27 -1.04
N GLU A 83 -3.38 -8.60 -1.17
CA GLU A 83 -4.66 -9.33 -1.16
C GLU A 83 -5.67 -8.75 -2.16
N ASN A 84 -5.18 -8.21 -3.26
CA ASN A 84 -5.98 -7.56 -4.31
C ASN A 84 -6.90 -6.45 -3.78
N ALA A 85 -6.60 -5.89 -2.63
CA ALA A 85 -7.48 -4.95 -1.93
C ALA A 85 -6.79 -3.68 -1.45
N VAL A 86 -5.53 -3.75 -1.01
CA VAL A 86 -4.84 -2.62 -0.40
C VAL A 86 -3.60 -2.25 -1.20
N VAL A 87 -3.57 -1.01 -1.67
CA VAL A 87 -2.39 -0.45 -2.35
C VAL A 87 -1.39 0.00 -1.29
N VAL A 88 -0.13 -0.40 -1.44
CA VAL A 88 0.94 0.02 -0.54
C VAL A 88 2.01 0.72 -1.34
N GLU A 89 2.33 1.96 -0.95
CA GLU A 89 3.43 2.73 -1.50
C GLU A 89 4.51 2.91 -0.44
N ILE A 90 5.73 2.54 -0.78
CA ILE A 90 6.87 2.55 0.14
C ILE A 90 7.72 3.77 -0.14
N LYS A 91 8.08 4.48 0.92
CA LYS A 91 8.93 5.65 0.85
C LYS A 91 10.10 5.53 1.82
N SER A 92 11.19 6.21 1.49
CA SER A 92 12.32 6.41 2.39
C SER A 92 12.76 7.86 2.22
N VAL A 93 11.97 8.77 2.77
CA VAL A 93 12.11 10.23 2.60
C VAL A 93 12.18 10.93 3.94
N THR A 94 12.74 12.12 3.95
CA THR A 94 12.85 12.93 5.17
C THR A 94 11.46 13.28 5.71
N THR A 95 10.54 13.64 4.82
CA THR A 95 9.18 14.03 5.19
C THR A 95 8.21 13.56 4.10
N ILE A 96 7.07 13.03 4.51
CA ILE A 96 5.99 12.74 3.56
C ILE A 96 5.38 14.08 3.15
N GLU A 97 5.44 14.38 1.86
CA GLU A 97 4.90 15.61 1.30
C GLU A 97 3.44 15.42 0.88
N PRO A 98 2.65 16.51 0.79
CA PRO A 98 1.26 16.41 0.31
C PRO A 98 1.13 15.74 -1.06
N ILE A 99 2.12 15.93 -1.94
CA ILE A 99 2.11 15.30 -3.26
C ILE A 99 2.18 13.76 -3.19
N HIS A 100 2.86 13.22 -2.18
CA HIS A 100 2.93 11.76 -1.99
C HIS A 100 1.56 11.19 -1.67
N GLU A 101 0.80 11.89 -0.82
CA GLU A 101 -0.55 11.46 -0.45
C GLU A 101 -1.53 11.63 -1.60
N ALA A 102 -1.41 12.73 -2.35
CA ALA A 102 -2.21 12.97 -3.54
C ALA A 102 -1.96 11.90 -4.60
N GLN A 103 -0.71 11.48 -4.78
CA GLN A 103 -0.34 10.42 -5.73
C GLN A 103 -1.00 9.09 -5.34
N LEU A 104 -0.98 8.74 -4.06
CA LEU A 104 -1.64 7.53 -3.59
C LEU A 104 -3.14 7.55 -3.90
N LEU A 105 -3.81 8.66 -3.61
CA LEU A 105 -5.24 8.80 -3.92
C LEU A 105 -5.51 8.68 -5.42
N THR A 106 -4.65 9.27 -6.25
CA THR A 106 -4.76 9.16 -7.70
C THR A 106 -4.62 7.71 -8.15
N TYR A 107 -3.68 6.96 -7.59
CA TYR A 107 -3.50 5.56 -7.92
C TYR A 107 -4.70 4.72 -7.52
N LEU A 108 -5.28 4.97 -6.35
CA LEU A 108 -6.50 4.30 -5.92
C LEU A 108 -7.64 4.55 -6.91
N LYS A 109 -7.79 5.80 -7.33
CA LYS A 109 -8.83 6.20 -8.28
C LYS A 109 -8.64 5.53 -9.64
N LEU A 110 -7.42 5.53 -10.16
CA LEU A 110 -7.11 4.94 -11.46
C LEU A 110 -7.36 3.43 -11.46
N GLY A 111 -7.02 2.75 -10.39
CA GLY A 111 -7.14 1.30 -10.30
C GLY A 111 -8.46 0.79 -9.76
N GLY A 112 -9.28 1.67 -9.20
CA GLY A 112 -10.55 1.28 -8.61
C GLY A 112 -10.46 0.62 -7.24
N TRP A 113 -9.37 0.86 -6.50
CA TRP A 113 -9.23 0.39 -5.13
C TRP A 113 -9.67 1.49 -4.15
N LYS A 114 -10.09 1.08 -2.97
CA LYS A 114 -10.64 2.01 -1.96
C LYS A 114 -9.66 2.38 -0.87
N LEU A 115 -8.64 1.57 -0.64
CA LEU A 115 -7.77 1.73 0.51
C LEU A 115 -6.30 1.64 0.10
N GLY A 116 -5.52 2.59 0.60
CA GLY A 116 -4.09 2.58 0.40
C GLY A 116 -3.33 2.96 1.66
N LEU A 117 -2.11 2.47 1.74
CA LEU A 117 -1.14 2.80 2.78
C LEU A 117 0.09 3.43 2.14
N LEU A 118 0.52 4.53 2.72
CA LEU A 118 1.80 5.15 2.42
C LEU A 118 2.70 4.89 3.62
N ILE A 119 3.80 4.18 3.41
CA ILE A 119 4.68 3.77 4.51
C ILE A 119 6.07 4.35 4.27
N ASN A 120 6.44 5.32 5.09
CA ASN A 120 7.77 5.90 5.09
C ASN A 120 8.61 5.21 6.18
N PHE A 121 9.61 4.44 5.75
CA PHE A 121 10.48 3.72 6.67
C PHE A 121 11.60 4.59 7.24
N ASN A 122 11.80 5.78 6.69
CA ASN A 122 12.87 6.67 7.15
C ASN A 122 12.44 7.51 8.35
N VAL A 123 11.98 6.84 9.39
CA VAL A 123 11.51 7.43 10.64
C VAL A 123 12.04 6.63 11.81
N THR A 124 12.10 7.25 13.00
CA THR A 124 12.56 6.56 14.20
C THR A 124 11.53 5.53 14.70
N VAL A 125 10.25 5.90 14.66
CA VAL A 125 9.13 5.02 15.05
C VAL A 125 8.22 4.88 13.85
N LEU A 126 8.01 3.66 13.39
CA LEU A 126 7.34 3.43 12.11
C LEU A 126 5.92 3.99 12.04
N LYS A 127 5.16 3.95 13.13
CA LYS A 127 3.79 4.50 13.13
C LYS A 127 3.74 5.96 12.70
N ASP A 128 4.79 6.72 12.93
CA ASP A 128 4.87 8.11 12.53
C ASP A 128 5.05 8.28 11.02
N GLY A 129 5.46 7.21 10.35
CA GLY A 129 5.66 7.19 8.90
C GLY A 129 4.48 6.58 8.12
N ILE A 130 3.42 6.17 8.80
CA ILE A 130 2.30 5.52 8.13
C ILE A 130 1.17 6.51 7.90
N ARG A 131 0.67 6.53 6.66
CA ARG A 131 -0.53 7.29 6.29
C ARG A 131 -1.52 6.34 5.64
N ARG A 132 -2.73 6.34 6.14
CA ARG A 132 -3.84 5.56 5.58
C ARG A 132 -4.75 6.50 4.82
N ARG A 133 -5.13 6.11 3.61
CA ARG A 133 -6.05 6.90 2.78
C ARG A 133 -7.16 6.00 2.26
N ILE A 134 -8.36 6.54 2.33
CA ILE A 134 -9.58 5.89 1.84
C ILE A 134 -10.16 6.79 0.76
N LEU A 135 -10.49 6.18 -0.36
CA LEU A 135 -11.11 6.89 -1.47
C LEU A 135 -12.63 6.91 -1.32
#